data_96a6e3e3ff88ac8868de0c82a431fdf4
#
_entry.id   96a6e3e3ff88ac8868de0c82a431fdf4
#
_cell.length_a   1.000
_cell.length_b   1.000
_cell.length_c   1.000
_cell.angle_alpha   90.00
_cell.angle_beta   90.00
_cell.angle_gamma   90.00
#
_symmetry.space_group_name_H-M   'P 1'
#
loop_
_entity.id
_entity.type
_entity.pdbx_description
1 polymer ?
#
loop_
_entity_poly.entity_id
_entity_poly.type
_entity_poly.pdbx_seq_one_letter_code
_entity_poly.pdbx_strand_id
1 'polypeptide(L)'
;MNSQSASASELFAGTMQAAGRAVVVGQPTCGCLLGFLGYARVPGGAELAYSEVGFVLSNGKRIEGEGVMPDYPVPIALADLVANRDRMLETAQEILKKMTAAAGSTPAGG
;
A
#
# COMPACT_ATOMS: atom_id res chain seq x y z
N MET A 1 0.42 0.63 -6.41
CA MET A 1 -0.26 1.60 -5.51
C MET A 1 0.32 2.99 -5.73
N ASN A 2 -0.35 4.05 -5.26
CA ASN A 2 0.13 5.43 -5.36
C ASN A 2 -0.33 6.25 -4.14
N SER A 3 -0.01 7.55 -4.12
CA SER A 3 -0.34 8.47 -3.02
C SER A 3 -1.86 8.67 -2.77
N GLN A 4 -2.72 8.19 -3.65
CA GLN A 4 -4.17 8.20 -3.47
C GLN A 4 -4.70 6.91 -2.83
N SER A 5 -3.85 5.89 -2.71
CA SER A 5 -4.21 4.67 -1.99
C SER A 5 -4.23 4.98 -0.49
N ALA A 6 -5.37 4.80 0.15
CA ALA A 6 -5.60 5.20 1.54
C ALA A 6 -6.42 4.16 2.31
N SER A 7 -6.38 4.22 3.64
CA SER A 7 -7.25 3.48 4.55
C SER A 7 -7.17 1.96 4.37
N ALA A 8 -8.27 1.27 4.18
CA ALA A 8 -8.33 -0.20 4.08
C ALA A 8 -7.43 -0.77 2.98
N SER A 9 -7.21 -0.05 1.88
CA SER A 9 -6.29 -0.48 0.82
C SER A 9 -4.83 -0.50 1.29
N GLU A 10 -4.44 0.44 2.15
CA GLU A 10 -3.11 0.48 2.77
C GLU A 10 -2.94 -0.65 3.79
N LEU A 11 -3.96 -0.87 4.62
CA LEU A 11 -3.94 -1.94 5.60
C LEU A 11 -3.79 -3.30 4.91
N PHE A 12 -4.56 -3.54 3.86
CA PHE A 12 -4.47 -4.78 3.08
C PHE A 12 -3.08 -4.95 2.46
N ALA A 13 -2.60 -3.95 1.71
CA ALA A 13 -1.31 -4.04 1.04
C ALA A 13 -0.14 -4.17 2.02
N GLY A 14 -0.13 -3.37 3.07
CA GLY A 14 0.91 -3.42 4.09
C GLY A 14 0.93 -4.75 4.85
N THR A 15 -0.24 -5.31 5.15
CA THR A 15 -0.34 -6.63 5.79
C THR A 15 0.20 -7.74 4.88
N MET A 16 -0.18 -7.74 3.61
CA MET A 16 0.29 -8.73 2.64
C MET A 16 1.80 -8.62 2.39
N GLN A 17 2.32 -7.38 2.33
CA GLN A 17 3.74 -7.12 2.22
C GLN A 17 4.50 -7.60 3.46
N ALA A 18 4.05 -7.22 4.66
CA ALA A 18 4.67 -7.61 5.92
C ALA A 18 4.68 -9.13 6.15
N ALA A 19 3.67 -9.83 5.63
CA ALA A 19 3.58 -11.29 5.65
C ALA A 19 4.39 -11.98 4.54
N GLY A 20 5.09 -11.24 3.67
CA GLY A 20 5.82 -11.78 2.53
C GLY A 20 4.95 -12.46 1.47
N ARG A 21 3.67 -12.12 1.42
CA ARG A 21 2.67 -12.74 0.51
C ARG A 21 2.45 -11.93 -0.76
N ALA A 22 2.87 -10.67 -0.78
CA ALA A 22 2.79 -9.80 -1.94
C ALA A 22 3.97 -8.85 -2.00
N VAL A 23 4.28 -8.38 -3.20
CA VAL A 23 5.18 -7.25 -3.43
C VAL A 23 4.36 -6.02 -3.82
N VAL A 24 4.75 -4.87 -3.32
CA VAL A 24 4.10 -3.60 -3.60
C VAL A 24 4.87 -2.86 -4.69
N VAL A 25 4.16 -2.46 -5.74
CA VAL A 25 4.73 -1.75 -6.90
C VAL A 25 4.07 -0.39 -7.02
N GLY A 26 4.86 0.65 -7.28
CA GLY A 26 4.36 2.00 -7.56
C GLY A 26 4.99 3.08 -6.69
N GLN A 27 4.16 3.86 -6.02
CA GLN A 27 4.57 4.97 -5.16
C GLN A 27 4.16 4.73 -3.71
N PRO A 28 4.78 5.43 -2.75
CA PRO A 28 4.29 5.45 -1.37
C PRO A 28 2.80 5.80 -1.33
N THR A 29 2.09 5.16 -0.43
CA THR A 29 0.65 5.43 -0.25
C THR A 29 0.42 6.67 0.62
N CYS A 30 -0.85 7.01 0.85
CA CYS A 30 -1.25 8.22 1.59
C CYS A 30 -0.68 8.29 3.03
N GLY A 31 -0.57 7.16 3.72
CA GLY A 31 -0.36 7.17 5.16
C GLY A 31 -1.60 7.64 5.92
N CYS A 32 -2.78 7.38 5.39
CA CYS A 32 -4.06 7.85 5.87
C CYS A 32 -4.90 6.67 6.38
N LEU A 33 -4.40 5.97 7.36
CA LEU A 33 -5.07 4.83 7.99
C LEU A 33 -5.68 5.28 9.32
N LEU A 34 -6.71 6.09 9.26
CA LEU A 34 -7.50 6.43 10.42
C LEU A 34 -8.30 5.20 10.88
N GLY A 35 -8.14 4.83 12.13
CA GLY A 35 -8.94 3.79 12.75
C GLY A 35 -10.36 4.25 13.05
N PHE A 36 -11.02 3.63 14.01
CA PHE A 36 -12.35 4.05 14.44
C PHE A 36 -12.31 5.48 14.98
N LEU A 37 -13.33 6.26 14.61
CA LEU A 37 -13.48 7.63 15.06
C LEU A 37 -14.36 7.68 16.31
N GLY A 38 -13.81 8.19 17.40
CA GLY A 38 -14.57 8.67 18.52
C GLY A 38 -15.06 10.10 18.27
N TYR A 39 -16.11 10.51 18.97
CA TYR A 39 -16.66 11.86 18.91
C TYR A 39 -16.77 12.44 20.30
N ALA A 40 -16.23 13.63 20.53
CA ALA A 40 -16.34 14.37 21.77
C ALA A 40 -17.05 15.70 21.53
N ARG A 41 -18.05 16.00 22.35
CA ARG A 41 -18.70 17.31 22.33
C ARG A 41 -17.77 18.36 22.93
N VAL A 42 -17.64 19.48 22.25
CA VAL A 42 -16.83 20.60 22.68
C VAL A 42 -17.72 21.83 22.94
N PRO A 43 -17.27 22.81 23.76
CA PRO A 43 -18.01 24.05 23.98
C PRO A 43 -18.40 24.73 22.66
N GLY A 44 -19.61 25.29 22.62
CA GLY A 44 -20.15 25.93 21.41
C GLY A 44 -20.99 25.01 20.53
N GLY A 45 -21.21 23.73 20.92
CA GLY A 45 -22.11 22.81 20.23
C GLY A 45 -21.46 22.06 19.03
N ALA A 46 -20.15 22.21 18.85
CA ALA A 46 -19.40 21.45 17.86
C ALA A 46 -19.01 20.06 18.38
N GLU A 47 -18.64 19.17 17.47
CA GLU A 47 -18.11 17.86 17.81
C GLU A 47 -16.67 17.72 17.26
N LEU A 48 -15.79 17.18 18.07
CA LEU A 48 -14.44 16.80 17.70
C LEU A 48 -14.42 15.29 17.36
N ALA A 49 -14.05 14.96 16.13
CA ALA A 49 -13.79 13.58 15.75
C ALA A 49 -12.31 13.25 15.99
N TYR A 50 -12.03 12.09 16.56
CA TYR A 50 -10.67 11.63 16.83
C TYR A 50 -10.54 10.12 16.56
N SER A 51 -9.32 9.67 16.25
CA SER A 51 -9.05 8.26 16.07
C SER A 51 -8.84 7.57 17.42
N GLU A 52 -9.53 6.44 17.62
CA GLU A 52 -9.42 5.62 18.85
C GLU A 52 -8.50 4.40 18.65
N VAL A 53 -8.19 4.06 17.41
CA VAL A 53 -7.46 2.83 17.09
C VAL A 53 -6.27 3.14 16.19
N GLY A 54 -5.10 2.67 16.60
CA GLY A 54 -3.91 2.63 15.78
C GLY A 54 -3.60 1.22 15.30
N PHE A 55 -2.97 1.11 14.14
CA PHE A 55 -2.56 -0.17 13.57
C PHE A 55 -1.03 -0.23 13.49
N VAL A 56 -0.50 -1.39 13.89
CA VAL A 56 0.91 -1.74 13.73
C VAL A 56 0.98 -3.06 12.99
N LEU A 57 1.74 -3.11 11.91
CA LEU A 57 1.95 -4.31 11.13
C LEU A 57 2.78 -5.33 11.91
N SER A 58 2.75 -6.60 11.50
CA SER A 58 3.50 -7.70 12.14
C SER A 58 5.01 -7.47 12.18
N ASN A 59 5.54 -6.65 11.29
CA ASN A 59 6.95 -6.24 11.24
C ASN A 59 7.27 -4.99 12.08
N GLY A 60 6.32 -4.50 12.88
CA GLY A 60 6.47 -3.31 13.72
C GLY A 60 6.29 -1.96 13.02
N LYS A 61 6.05 -1.94 11.70
CA LYS A 61 5.84 -0.70 10.96
C LYS A 61 4.43 -0.14 11.20
N ARG A 62 4.35 1.17 11.18
CA ARG A 62 3.08 1.92 11.19
C ARG A 62 2.75 2.36 9.77
N ILE A 63 1.46 2.40 9.45
CA ILE A 63 0.97 2.94 8.18
C ILE A 63 0.55 4.40 8.35
N GLU A 64 -0.11 4.72 9.46
CA GLU A 64 -0.57 6.09 9.74
C GLU A 64 0.60 7.05 9.75
N GLY A 65 0.54 8.09 8.93
CA GLY A 65 1.56 9.12 8.76
C GLY A 65 2.75 8.73 7.89
N GLU A 66 2.97 7.43 7.62
CA GLU A 66 4.13 6.93 6.88
C GLU A 66 3.74 6.37 5.50
N GLY A 67 2.59 5.72 5.41
CA GLY A 67 2.15 4.98 4.24
C GLY A 67 2.83 3.62 4.07
N VAL A 68 2.40 2.89 3.05
CA VAL A 68 3.04 1.67 2.60
C VAL A 68 4.08 2.03 1.54
N MET A 69 5.33 1.71 1.82
CA MET A 69 6.43 1.93 0.88
C MET A 69 6.49 0.81 -0.15
N PRO A 70 6.62 1.12 -1.44
CA PRO A 70 6.73 0.10 -2.47
C PRO A 70 8.06 -0.64 -2.41
N ASP A 71 8.03 -1.95 -2.67
CA ASP A 71 9.23 -2.77 -2.90
C ASP A 71 9.89 -2.42 -4.24
N TYR A 72 9.06 -2.03 -5.22
CA TYR A 72 9.49 -1.58 -6.54
C TYR A 72 8.94 -0.18 -6.82
N PRO A 73 9.72 0.88 -6.54
CA PRO A 73 9.31 2.25 -6.81
C PRO A 73 9.17 2.53 -8.31
N VAL A 74 8.03 3.07 -8.71
CA VAL A 74 7.75 3.47 -10.10
C VAL A 74 7.25 4.91 -10.10
N PRO A 75 8.07 5.88 -10.48
CA PRO A 75 7.64 7.28 -10.55
C PRO A 75 6.65 7.48 -11.70
N ILE A 76 5.72 8.42 -11.51
CA ILE A 76 4.84 8.88 -12.59
C ILE A 76 5.63 9.85 -13.46
N ALA A 77 5.74 9.53 -14.75
CA ALA A 77 6.34 10.44 -15.74
C ALA A 77 5.27 11.10 -16.59
N LEU A 78 5.43 12.39 -16.89
CA LEU A 78 4.50 13.12 -17.75
C LEU A 78 4.37 12.45 -19.12
N ALA A 79 5.46 11.91 -19.66
CA ALA A 79 5.47 11.20 -20.95
C ALA A 79 4.54 9.96 -20.93
N ASP A 80 4.47 9.24 -19.80
CA ASP A 80 3.58 8.09 -19.68
C ASP A 80 2.12 8.53 -19.65
N LEU A 81 1.81 9.62 -18.95
CA LEU A 81 0.46 10.19 -18.90
C LEU A 81 -0.01 10.65 -20.30
N VAL A 82 0.87 11.37 -21.03
CA VAL A 82 0.58 11.83 -22.38
C VAL A 82 0.36 10.65 -23.35
N ALA A 83 1.12 9.57 -23.16
CA ALA A 83 1.00 8.35 -23.96
C ALA A 83 -0.14 7.42 -23.48
N ASN A 84 -0.90 7.81 -22.46
CA ASN A 84 -1.94 7.00 -21.81
C ASN A 84 -1.43 5.60 -21.38
N ARG A 85 -0.21 5.57 -20.82
CA ARG A 85 0.46 4.35 -20.36
C ARG A 85 0.38 4.24 -18.84
N ASP A 86 0.02 3.07 -18.34
CA ASP A 86 0.13 2.72 -16.94
C ASP A 86 1.44 1.96 -16.67
N ARG A 87 2.53 2.72 -16.45
CA ARG A 87 3.84 2.14 -16.18
C ARG A 87 3.86 1.31 -14.89
N MET A 88 3.06 1.64 -13.89
CA MET A 88 2.98 0.84 -12.65
C MET A 88 2.40 -0.54 -12.94
N LEU A 89 1.32 -0.59 -13.72
CA LEU A 89 0.71 -1.86 -14.13
C LEU A 89 1.66 -2.69 -15.00
N GLU A 90 2.31 -2.05 -15.99
CA GLU A 90 3.30 -2.71 -16.85
C GLU A 90 4.43 -3.33 -16.01
N THR A 91 5.01 -2.56 -15.08
CA THR A 91 6.07 -3.03 -14.19
C THR A 91 5.59 -4.17 -13.29
N ALA A 92 4.39 -4.07 -12.73
CA ALA A 92 3.82 -5.14 -11.91
C ALA A 92 3.64 -6.44 -12.70
N GLN A 93 3.18 -6.35 -13.95
CA GLN A 93 3.06 -7.50 -14.84
C GLN A 93 4.41 -8.15 -15.15
N GLU A 94 5.45 -7.35 -15.40
CA GLU A 94 6.81 -7.86 -15.64
C GLU A 94 7.38 -8.58 -14.43
N ILE A 95 7.19 -8.01 -13.23
CA ILE A 95 7.64 -8.63 -11.98
C ILE A 95 6.91 -9.94 -11.77
N LEU A 96 5.60 -9.97 -11.94
CA LEU A 96 4.79 -11.18 -11.78
C LEU A 96 5.22 -12.29 -12.74
N LYS A 97 5.47 -11.98 -14.00
CA LYS A 97 5.99 -12.96 -14.99
C LYS A 97 7.31 -13.55 -14.53
N LYS A 98 8.24 -12.74 -14.02
CA LYS A 98 9.53 -13.23 -13.50
C LYS A 98 9.36 -14.12 -12.27
N MET A 99 8.49 -13.76 -11.35
CA MET A 99 8.23 -14.55 -10.13
C MET A 99 7.59 -15.90 -10.46
N THR A 100 6.63 -15.92 -11.38
CA THR A 100 5.96 -17.18 -11.80
C THR A 100 6.89 -18.09 -12.58
N ALA A 101 7.75 -17.54 -13.45
CA ALA A 101 8.76 -18.32 -14.16
C ALA A 101 9.76 -18.97 -13.19
N ALA A 102 10.22 -18.23 -12.17
CA ALA A 102 11.11 -18.75 -11.14
C ALA A 102 10.47 -19.87 -10.30
N ALA A 103 9.19 -19.73 -9.97
CA ALA A 103 8.44 -20.74 -9.21
C ALA A 103 8.22 -22.04 -10.02
N GLY A 104 8.05 -21.94 -11.33
CA GLY A 104 7.88 -23.10 -12.22
C GLY A 104 9.18 -23.87 -12.52
N SER A 105 10.34 -23.30 -12.20
CA SER A 105 11.66 -23.92 -12.44
C SER A 105 12.21 -24.69 -11.24
N THR A 106 11.47 -24.82 -10.14
CA THR A 106 11.89 -25.68 -9.01
C THR A 106 11.66 -27.14 -9.43
N PRO A 107 12.73 -27.98 -9.62
CA PRO A 107 12.54 -29.38 -9.95
C PRO A 107 11.80 -30.06 -8.81
N ALA A 108 10.78 -30.84 -9.16
CA ALA A 108 10.16 -31.77 -8.22
C ALA A 108 11.27 -32.70 -7.74
N GLY A 109 11.81 -32.41 -6.58
CA GLY A 109 12.80 -33.24 -5.92
C GLY A 109 12.13 -34.56 -5.57
N GLY A 110 12.71 -35.63 -6.10
CA GLY A 110 12.35 -37.00 -5.79
C GLY A 110 12.68 -37.39 -4.34
#